data_d9eba0c6c2b70d008ef01a6df7d76310
#
_entry.id   d9eba0c6c2b70d008ef01a6df7d76310
#
_cell.length_a   1.000
_cell.length_b   1.000
_cell.length_c   1.000
_cell.angle_alpha   90.00
_cell.angle_beta   90.00
_cell.angle_gamma   90.00
#
_symmetry.space_group_name_H-M   'P 1'
#
loop_
_entity.id
_entity.type
_entity.pdbx_description
1 polymer ?
#
loop_
_entity_poly.entity_id
_entity_poly.type
_entity_poly.pdbx_seq_one_letter_code
_entity_poly.pdbx_strand_id
1 'polypeptide(L)'
;MIAFTEEEGNVVGGTFGSKAFTGQPQETDSLRKAVGYNITETDILNARRNPEDYRCYLELHIEQGGRLEQEQIPIGIVQGIVGIARYRVTVAGKTNHAGSTPMNLRDDALVKAAPMITGMMDIARDINSDMTCTIGQIRVEPGAVNVIPGLAEFMIELRCMDTQDINKAIHRFESEFQSEGITIENFLWQEATNMDGELMNVFQKCCLGRKTNFCHMPSGAGHDGINMALFTPSAMIFIPSMGGISHNIREESRPEDIIKGSNILLDAIQMIDRQ
;
A
#
# COMPACT_ATOMS: atom_id res chain seq x y z
N MET A 1 -3.63 -23.64 10.43
CA MET A 1 -4.35 -22.43 9.99
C MET A 1 -4.23 -21.40 11.10
N ILE A 2 -3.90 -20.16 10.75
CA ILE A 2 -3.75 -19.03 11.68
C ILE A 2 -4.80 -18.00 11.29
N ALA A 3 -5.41 -17.35 12.28
CA ALA A 3 -6.25 -16.17 12.11
C ALA A 3 -5.57 -15.02 12.84
N PHE A 4 -5.08 -14.05 12.09
CA PHE A 4 -4.49 -12.87 12.66
C PHE A 4 -5.56 -11.84 13.05
N THR A 5 -5.29 -11.11 14.12
CA THR A 5 -6.15 -10.02 14.60
C THR A 5 -5.73 -8.73 13.92
N GLU A 6 -6.71 -7.92 13.48
CA GLU A 6 -6.49 -6.57 12.95
C GLU A 6 -5.58 -6.52 11.70
N GLU A 7 -5.80 -7.41 10.74
CA GLU A 7 -5.11 -7.33 9.46
C GLU A 7 -5.43 -5.99 8.78
N GLU A 8 -6.72 -5.63 8.71
CA GLU A 8 -7.23 -4.41 8.07
C GLU A 8 -7.01 -3.12 8.90
N GLY A 9 -6.63 -3.21 10.16
CA GLY A 9 -6.30 -2.07 10.99
C GLY A 9 -7.47 -1.17 11.38
N ASN A 10 -8.67 -1.71 11.44
CA ASN A 10 -9.88 -0.94 11.71
C ASN A 10 -9.93 -0.32 13.11
N VAL A 11 -9.24 -0.90 14.08
CA VAL A 11 -9.32 -0.50 15.48
C VAL A 11 -7.94 -0.21 16.08
N VAL A 12 -7.06 -1.22 16.11
CA VAL A 12 -5.76 -1.12 16.77
C VAL A 12 -4.68 -0.63 15.81
N GLY A 13 -4.62 -1.21 14.63
CA GLY A 13 -3.64 -0.88 13.60
C GLY A 13 -3.42 -2.07 12.66
N GLY A 14 -3.14 -1.79 11.38
CA GLY A 14 -3.00 -2.81 10.37
C GLY A 14 -1.91 -3.83 10.66
N THR A 15 -2.19 -5.09 10.33
CA THR A 15 -1.30 -6.23 10.50
C THR A 15 -0.80 -6.44 11.95
N PHE A 16 -1.58 -5.98 12.95
CA PHE A 16 -1.18 -6.03 14.36
C PHE A 16 -0.87 -7.46 14.84
N GLY A 17 -1.71 -8.42 14.46
CA GLY A 17 -1.55 -9.83 14.85
C GLY A 17 -0.31 -10.47 14.26
N SER A 18 -0.03 -10.27 12.97
CA SER A 18 1.17 -10.82 12.32
C SER A 18 2.45 -10.16 12.79
N LYS A 19 2.45 -8.85 13.09
CA LYS A 19 3.58 -8.19 13.75
C LYS A 19 3.89 -8.82 15.10
N ALA A 20 2.88 -9.05 15.94
CA ALA A 20 3.07 -9.73 17.24
C ALA A 20 3.60 -11.15 17.07
N PHE A 21 3.04 -11.91 16.13
CA PHE A 21 3.43 -13.29 15.82
C PHE A 21 4.91 -13.39 15.37
N THR A 22 5.35 -12.49 14.52
CA THR A 22 6.71 -12.45 13.98
C THR A 22 7.71 -11.75 14.91
N GLY A 23 7.23 -11.11 15.99
CA GLY A 23 8.04 -10.38 16.95
C GLY A 23 8.52 -9.03 16.45
N GLN A 24 7.83 -8.44 15.47
CA GLN A 24 8.12 -7.10 14.98
C GLN A 24 7.58 -6.03 15.95
N PRO A 25 8.20 -4.85 15.95
CA PRO A 25 7.75 -3.76 16.82
C PRO A 25 6.34 -3.27 16.44
N GLN A 26 5.55 -2.96 17.46
CA GLN A 26 4.24 -2.35 17.31
C GLN A 26 4.38 -0.82 17.35
N GLU A 27 3.53 -0.13 16.63
CA GLU A 27 3.44 1.32 16.71
C GLU A 27 2.92 1.77 18.08
N THR A 28 3.42 2.88 18.59
CA THR A 28 3.03 3.41 19.92
C THR A 28 1.52 3.67 20.02
N ASP A 29 0.90 4.15 18.95
CA ASP A 29 -0.55 4.38 18.93
C ASP A 29 -1.33 3.08 18.97
N SER A 30 -0.87 2.06 18.24
CA SER A 30 -1.43 0.71 18.26
C SER A 30 -1.36 0.09 19.64
N LEU A 31 -0.24 0.24 20.35
CA LEU A 31 -0.09 -0.23 21.74
C LEU A 31 -1.08 0.46 22.68
N ARG A 32 -1.25 1.77 22.54
CA ARG A 32 -2.24 2.52 23.36
C ARG A 32 -3.67 2.03 23.13
N LYS A 33 -4.05 1.81 21.88
CA LYS A 33 -5.37 1.29 21.51
C LYS A 33 -5.58 -0.15 21.99
N ALA A 34 -4.57 -1.00 21.90
CA ALA A 34 -4.61 -2.40 22.33
C ALA A 34 -4.98 -2.53 23.83
N VAL A 35 -4.47 -1.64 24.68
CA VAL A 35 -4.82 -1.61 26.10
C VAL A 35 -6.34 -1.43 26.31
N GLY A 36 -7.01 -0.65 25.48
CA GLY A 36 -8.46 -0.48 25.52
C GLY A 36 -9.26 -1.76 25.24
N TYR A 37 -8.62 -2.76 24.63
CA TYR A 37 -9.16 -4.11 24.38
C TYR A 37 -8.58 -5.19 25.30
N ASN A 38 -7.96 -4.78 26.41
CA ASN A 38 -7.31 -5.66 27.39
C ASN A 38 -6.17 -6.50 26.80
N ILE A 39 -5.52 -6.04 25.74
CA ILE A 39 -4.31 -6.65 25.19
C ILE A 39 -3.10 -5.96 25.84
N THR A 40 -2.33 -6.74 26.59
CA THR A 40 -1.14 -6.24 27.28
C THR A 40 0.12 -6.44 26.46
N GLU A 41 1.21 -5.74 26.80
CA GLU A 41 2.54 -6.00 26.19
C GLU A 41 2.96 -7.45 26.39
N THR A 42 2.63 -8.06 27.54
CA THR A 42 2.91 -9.47 27.80
C THR A 42 2.18 -10.39 26.83
N ASP A 43 0.93 -10.08 26.48
CA ASP A 43 0.18 -10.86 25.49
C ASP A 43 0.82 -10.79 24.11
N ILE A 44 1.27 -9.58 23.72
CA ILE A 44 1.98 -9.34 22.45
C ILE A 44 3.30 -10.13 22.42
N LEU A 45 4.09 -10.08 23.50
CA LEU A 45 5.34 -10.85 23.60
C LEU A 45 5.10 -12.36 23.57
N ASN A 46 4.05 -12.85 24.23
CA ASN A 46 3.67 -14.27 24.25
C ASN A 46 3.11 -14.76 22.91
N ALA A 47 2.66 -13.84 22.03
CA ALA A 47 2.20 -14.19 20.69
C ALA A 47 3.36 -14.56 19.75
N ARG A 48 4.58 -14.13 20.06
CA ARG A 48 5.76 -14.39 19.23
C ARG A 48 6.01 -15.89 19.05
N ARG A 49 6.38 -16.27 17.83
CA ARG A 49 6.70 -17.65 17.43
C ARG A 49 8.14 -17.76 16.94
N ASN A 50 8.63 -19.01 16.88
CA ASN A 50 9.93 -19.30 16.30
C ASN A 50 9.77 -19.60 14.80
N PRO A 51 10.48 -18.91 13.88
CA PRO A 51 10.37 -19.17 12.45
C PRO A 51 10.73 -20.62 12.06
N GLU A 52 11.60 -21.30 12.81
CA GLU A 52 12.01 -22.68 12.55
C GLU A 52 10.86 -23.70 12.70
N ASP A 53 9.77 -23.32 13.38
CA ASP A 53 8.59 -24.17 13.55
C ASP A 53 7.65 -24.13 12.32
N TYR A 54 7.96 -23.27 11.33
CA TYR A 54 7.09 -23.01 10.17
C TYR A 54 7.87 -23.22 8.88
N ARG A 55 7.35 -24.08 8.02
CA ARG A 55 7.96 -24.36 6.72
C ARG A 55 7.75 -23.21 5.73
N CYS A 56 6.55 -22.67 5.72
CA CYS A 56 6.17 -21.53 4.87
C CYS A 56 4.85 -20.92 5.34
N TYR A 57 4.53 -19.76 4.78
CA TYR A 57 3.24 -19.09 4.92
C TYR A 57 2.54 -18.97 3.55
N LEU A 58 1.28 -19.34 3.51
CA LEU A 58 0.44 -19.21 2.32
C LEU A 58 -0.82 -18.43 2.68
N GLU A 59 -1.16 -17.43 1.85
CA GLU A 59 -2.32 -16.56 2.06
C GLU A 59 -3.21 -16.55 0.83
N LEU A 60 -4.53 -16.67 1.04
CA LEU A 60 -5.56 -16.38 0.05
C LEU A 60 -6.27 -15.10 0.46
N HIS A 61 -6.26 -14.11 -0.41
CA HIS A 61 -6.92 -12.84 -0.14
C HIS A 61 -7.76 -12.39 -1.35
N ILE A 62 -8.62 -11.42 -1.18
CA ILE A 62 -9.25 -10.70 -2.28
C ILE A 62 -8.27 -9.70 -2.88
N GLU A 63 -8.42 -9.35 -4.16
CA GLU A 63 -7.52 -8.39 -4.82
C GLU A 63 -7.60 -6.98 -4.20
N GLN A 64 -8.73 -6.60 -3.63
CA GLN A 64 -9.05 -5.23 -3.22
C GLN A 64 -8.94 -4.21 -4.37
N GLY A 65 -9.01 -4.70 -5.59
CA GLY A 65 -8.90 -3.97 -6.84
C GLY A 65 -9.78 -4.59 -7.93
N GLY A 66 -9.81 -4.00 -9.10
CA GLY A 66 -10.71 -4.41 -10.19
C GLY A 66 -10.05 -5.11 -11.37
N ARG A 67 -8.74 -5.39 -11.31
CA ARG A 67 -8.00 -5.93 -12.45
C ARG A 67 -8.42 -7.35 -12.80
N LEU A 68 -8.47 -8.24 -11.80
CA LEU A 68 -8.83 -9.64 -12.02
C LEU A 68 -10.25 -9.79 -12.58
N GLU A 69 -11.20 -9.00 -12.06
CA GLU A 69 -12.57 -8.99 -12.58
C GLU A 69 -12.62 -8.44 -14.01
N GLN A 70 -11.97 -7.33 -14.28
CA GLN A 70 -11.94 -6.69 -15.59
C GLN A 70 -11.31 -7.59 -16.65
N GLU A 71 -10.20 -8.26 -16.32
CA GLU A 71 -9.47 -9.17 -17.20
C GLU A 71 -10.07 -10.59 -17.22
N GLN A 72 -11.09 -10.85 -16.40
CA GLN A 72 -11.74 -12.17 -16.24
C GLN A 72 -10.74 -13.27 -15.86
N ILE A 73 -9.78 -12.93 -15.01
CA ILE A 73 -8.75 -13.83 -14.50
C ILE A 73 -9.14 -14.26 -13.08
N PRO A 74 -9.35 -15.57 -12.84
CA PRO A 74 -9.83 -16.05 -11.55
C PRO A 74 -8.78 -16.06 -10.42
N ILE A 75 -7.48 -16.07 -10.75
CA ILE A 75 -6.39 -16.16 -9.76
C ILE A 75 -5.27 -15.17 -10.12
N GLY A 76 -4.91 -14.32 -9.16
CA GLY A 76 -3.69 -13.51 -9.19
C GLY A 76 -2.62 -14.17 -8.31
N ILE A 77 -1.46 -14.54 -8.87
CA ILE A 77 -0.30 -14.97 -8.07
C ILE A 77 0.46 -13.71 -7.70
N VAL A 78 0.56 -13.42 -6.41
CA VAL A 78 1.16 -12.18 -5.90
C VAL A 78 2.67 -12.28 -5.97
N GLN A 79 3.30 -11.36 -6.72
CA GLN A 79 4.76 -11.28 -6.85
C GLN A 79 5.42 -10.63 -5.63
N GLY A 80 4.68 -9.74 -4.97
CA GLY A 80 5.11 -9.00 -3.81
C GLY A 80 4.09 -7.91 -3.45
N ILE A 81 4.34 -7.26 -2.33
CA ILE A 81 3.56 -6.14 -1.82
C ILE A 81 4.38 -4.88 -2.07
N VAL A 82 3.78 -3.89 -2.71
CA VAL A 82 4.46 -2.65 -3.12
C VAL A 82 5.06 -1.90 -1.93
N GLY A 83 6.19 -1.26 -2.17
CA GLY A 83 6.72 -0.25 -1.27
C GLY A 83 5.88 1.02 -1.31
N ILE A 84 5.90 1.77 -0.22
CA ILE A 84 5.12 3.00 -0.05
C ILE A 84 6.05 4.11 0.41
N ALA A 85 5.97 5.27 -0.24
CA ALA A 85 6.59 6.48 0.25
C ALA A 85 5.56 7.61 0.32
N ARG A 86 5.60 8.39 1.40
CA ARG A 86 4.75 9.57 1.58
C ARG A 86 5.59 10.80 1.82
N TYR A 87 5.24 11.86 1.10
CA TYR A 87 5.91 13.14 1.19
C TYR A 87 4.91 14.24 1.49
N ARG A 88 5.33 15.18 2.35
CA ARG A 88 4.68 16.46 2.54
C ARG A 88 5.40 17.50 1.69
N VAL A 89 4.66 18.20 0.84
CA VAL A 89 5.16 19.32 0.07
C VAL A 89 4.51 20.59 0.60
N THR A 90 5.35 21.53 1.03
CA THR A 90 4.91 22.84 1.52
C THR A 90 5.42 23.91 0.59
N VAL A 91 4.52 24.77 0.11
CA VAL A 91 4.80 25.85 -0.82
C VAL A 91 4.44 27.18 -0.16
N ALA A 92 5.44 28.03 0.05
CA ALA A 92 5.24 29.37 0.61
C ALA A 92 4.93 30.40 -0.49
N GLY A 93 4.10 31.38 -0.13
CA GLY A 93 3.75 32.55 -0.92
C GLY A 93 3.58 33.77 -0.02
N LYS A 94 2.88 34.80 -0.51
CA LYS A 94 2.59 36.03 0.23
C LYS A 94 1.10 36.34 0.21
N THR A 95 0.48 36.27 1.38
CA THR A 95 -0.92 36.63 1.56
C THR A 95 -1.14 38.11 1.26
N ASN A 96 -2.13 38.41 0.42
CA ASN A 96 -2.53 39.80 0.13
C ASN A 96 -4.00 39.83 -0.38
N HIS A 97 -4.55 41.03 -0.53
CA HIS A 97 -5.91 41.23 -1.04
C HIS A 97 -6.03 40.85 -2.52
N ALA A 98 -6.93 39.93 -2.83
CA ALA A 98 -7.06 39.36 -4.18
C ALA A 98 -7.49 40.40 -5.25
N GLY A 99 -8.35 41.37 -4.90
CA GLY A 99 -8.88 42.34 -5.84
C GLY A 99 -7.92 43.52 -6.11
N SER A 100 -7.10 43.93 -5.14
CA SER A 100 -6.24 45.09 -5.25
C SER A 100 -4.78 44.78 -5.57
N THR A 101 -4.36 43.52 -5.54
CA THR A 101 -3.00 43.11 -5.89
C THR A 101 -2.92 42.74 -7.37
N PRO A 102 -2.18 43.49 -8.21
CA PRO A 102 -1.98 43.15 -9.62
C PRO A 102 -1.35 41.77 -9.80
N MET A 103 -1.67 41.07 -10.90
CA MET A 103 -1.21 39.69 -11.16
C MET A 103 0.30 39.56 -11.12
N ASN A 104 1.04 40.52 -11.67
CA ASN A 104 2.51 40.52 -11.71
C ASN A 104 3.19 40.78 -10.37
N LEU A 105 2.45 41.19 -9.34
CA LEU A 105 2.95 41.41 -7.97
C LEU A 105 2.56 40.33 -6.99
N ARG A 106 1.87 39.24 -7.48
CA ARG A 106 1.41 38.14 -6.64
C ARG A 106 2.52 37.10 -6.43
N ASP A 107 2.60 36.65 -5.24
CA ASP A 107 3.35 35.44 -4.85
C ASP A 107 2.35 34.44 -4.26
N ASP A 108 1.64 33.72 -5.16
CA ASP A 108 0.50 32.87 -4.84
C ASP A 108 0.97 31.42 -4.68
N ALA A 109 0.90 30.92 -3.44
CA ALA A 109 1.34 29.57 -3.10
C ALA A 109 0.57 28.48 -3.85
N LEU A 110 -0.75 28.64 -4.04
CA LEU A 110 -1.58 27.64 -4.70
C LEU A 110 -1.30 27.58 -6.21
N VAL A 111 -1.08 28.74 -6.85
CA VAL A 111 -0.70 28.81 -8.27
C VAL A 111 0.66 28.16 -8.51
N LYS A 112 1.60 28.29 -7.57
CA LYS A 112 2.89 27.56 -7.62
C LYS A 112 2.72 26.05 -7.39
N ALA A 113 1.84 25.63 -6.49
CA ALA A 113 1.61 24.22 -6.17
C ALA A 113 0.89 23.45 -7.29
N ALA A 114 0.01 24.10 -8.05
CA ALA A 114 -0.81 23.43 -9.06
C ALA A 114 -0.01 22.66 -10.14
N PRO A 115 1.04 23.23 -10.78
CA PRO A 115 1.87 22.48 -11.72
C PRO A 115 2.71 21.38 -11.05
N MET A 116 3.04 21.53 -9.77
CA MET A 116 3.75 20.49 -9.01
C MET A 116 2.89 19.24 -8.84
N ILE A 117 1.60 19.40 -8.55
CA ILE A 117 0.64 18.31 -8.40
C ILE A 117 0.50 17.50 -9.70
N THR A 118 0.27 18.18 -10.82
CA THR A 118 0.16 17.51 -12.13
C THR A 118 1.51 16.95 -12.60
N GLY A 119 2.59 17.68 -12.40
CA GLY A 119 3.94 17.25 -12.76
C GLY A 119 4.38 15.98 -12.02
N MET A 120 4.02 15.83 -10.73
CA MET A 120 4.36 14.60 -9.99
C MET A 120 3.65 13.36 -10.58
N MET A 121 2.40 13.50 -11.00
CA MET A 121 1.67 12.39 -11.62
C MET A 121 2.28 12.01 -12.99
N ASP A 122 2.72 12.99 -13.77
CA ASP A 122 3.39 12.74 -15.05
C ASP A 122 4.76 12.08 -14.82
N ILE A 123 5.56 12.58 -13.87
CA ILE A 123 6.85 12.01 -13.49
C ILE A 123 6.72 10.55 -13.07
N ALA A 124 5.76 10.23 -12.20
CA ALA A 124 5.53 8.87 -11.73
C ALA A 124 5.25 7.92 -12.90
N ARG A 125 4.33 8.30 -13.79
CA ARG A 125 3.97 7.52 -14.98
C ARG A 125 5.13 7.33 -15.95
N ASP A 126 5.95 8.38 -16.16
CA ASP A 126 7.09 8.35 -17.07
C ASP A 126 8.21 7.41 -16.59
N ILE A 127 8.41 7.35 -15.26
CA ILE A 127 9.45 6.50 -14.66
C ILE A 127 9.02 5.04 -14.62
N ASN A 128 7.78 4.78 -14.21
CA ASN A 128 7.24 3.42 -14.15
C ASN A 128 5.72 3.46 -14.30
N SER A 129 5.19 2.88 -15.38
CA SER A 129 3.75 2.86 -15.68
C SER A 129 2.91 2.16 -14.60
N ASP A 130 3.53 1.26 -13.81
CA ASP A 130 2.86 0.53 -12.73
C ASP A 130 2.96 1.27 -11.38
N MET A 131 3.71 2.38 -11.31
CA MET A 131 3.77 3.23 -10.13
C MET A 131 2.45 3.96 -9.94
N THR A 132 1.85 3.84 -8.77
CA THR A 132 0.71 4.68 -8.41
C THR A 132 1.20 5.96 -7.71
N CYS A 133 0.59 7.07 -8.09
CA CYS A 133 0.81 8.39 -7.48
C CYS A 133 -0.53 8.98 -7.07
N THR A 134 -0.66 9.35 -5.81
CA THR A 134 -1.89 9.92 -5.26
C THR A 134 -1.59 11.21 -4.51
N ILE A 135 -2.35 12.27 -4.83
CA ILE A 135 -2.39 13.49 -4.04
C ILE A 135 -3.72 13.48 -3.26
N GLY A 136 -3.69 12.85 -2.08
CA GLY A 136 -4.89 12.58 -1.30
C GLY A 136 -5.34 13.75 -0.40
N GLN A 137 -4.49 14.74 -0.20
CA GLN A 137 -4.79 15.88 0.66
C GLN A 137 -4.13 17.14 0.12
N ILE A 138 -4.88 18.24 0.16
CA ILE A 138 -4.38 19.61 -0.07
C ILE A 138 -4.95 20.55 1.00
N ARG A 139 -4.11 21.43 1.53
CA ARG A 139 -4.46 22.49 2.48
C ARG A 139 -3.96 23.81 1.92
N VAL A 140 -4.81 24.84 2.02
CA VAL A 140 -4.48 26.20 1.53
C VAL A 140 -4.79 27.19 2.63
N GLU A 141 -3.86 28.10 2.91
CA GLU A 141 -4.08 29.16 3.90
C GLU A 141 -3.95 30.55 3.25
N PRO A 142 -4.87 31.45 3.66
CA PRO A 142 -5.93 31.35 4.68
C PRO A 142 -7.22 30.68 4.19
N GLY A 143 -7.30 30.22 2.93
CA GLY A 143 -8.46 29.52 2.40
C GLY A 143 -9.69 30.43 2.14
N ALA A 144 -9.46 31.72 1.93
CA ALA A 144 -10.50 32.70 1.67
C ALA A 144 -10.50 33.15 0.20
N VAL A 145 -11.67 33.23 -0.44
CA VAL A 145 -11.83 33.53 -1.87
C VAL A 145 -11.31 34.90 -2.29
N ASN A 146 -11.21 35.84 -1.36
CA ASN A 146 -10.77 37.23 -1.61
C ASN A 146 -9.34 37.50 -1.10
N VAL A 147 -8.59 36.47 -0.79
CA VAL A 147 -7.20 36.57 -0.27
C VAL A 147 -6.29 35.65 -1.07
N ILE A 148 -5.14 36.16 -1.50
CA ILE A 148 -4.09 35.40 -2.18
C ILE A 148 -3.50 34.38 -1.20
N PRO A 149 -3.43 33.09 -1.54
CA PRO A 149 -2.83 32.06 -0.70
C PRO A 149 -1.38 32.35 -0.36
N GLY A 150 -1.08 32.37 0.95
CA GLY A 150 0.28 32.51 1.47
C GLY A 150 0.96 31.16 1.77
N LEU A 151 0.18 30.08 1.84
CA LEU A 151 0.65 28.72 2.05
C LEU A 151 -0.24 27.73 1.27
N ALA A 152 0.40 26.78 0.60
CA ALA A 152 -0.23 25.57 0.11
C ALA A 152 0.59 24.36 0.58
N GLU A 153 -0.09 23.37 1.12
CA GLU A 153 0.50 22.10 1.55
C GLU A 153 -0.27 20.95 0.89
N PHE A 154 0.44 19.96 0.35
CA PHE A 154 -0.18 18.77 -0.20
C PHE A 154 0.63 17.53 0.11
N MET A 155 -0.06 16.37 0.13
CA MET A 155 0.55 15.08 0.42
C MET A 155 0.66 14.24 -0.84
N ILE A 156 1.86 13.73 -1.11
CA ILE A 156 2.14 12.78 -2.19
C ILE A 156 2.24 11.38 -1.55
N GLU A 157 1.53 10.40 -2.11
CA GLU A 157 1.77 8.98 -1.86
C GLU A 157 2.21 8.31 -3.15
N LEU A 158 3.34 7.62 -3.12
CA LEU A 158 3.88 6.81 -4.21
C LEU A 158 3.92 5.35 -3.78
N ARG A 159 3.49 4.44 -4.67
CA ARG A 159 3.60 2.99 -4.45
C ARG A 159 4.19 2.33 -5.69
N CYS A 160 5.18 1.46 -5.47
CA CYS A 160 5.83 0.73 -6.54
C CYS A 160 6.51 -0.55 -6.00
N MET A 161 6.63 -1.58 -6.83
CA MET A 161 7.42 -2.79 -6.50
C MET A 161 8.92 -2.49 -6.47
N ASP A 162 9.41 -1.65 -7.37
CA ASP A 162 10.79 -1.17 -7.34
C ASP A 162 10.85 0.17 -6.59
N THR A 163 11.28 0.15 -5.33
CA THR A 163 11.42 1.36 -4.51
C THR A 163 12.51 2.30 -5.02
N GLN A 164 13.46 1.83 -5.87
CA GLN A 164 14.41 2.70 -6.56
C GLN A 164 13.71 3.62 -7.57
N ASP A 165 12.61 3.17 -8.19
CA ASP A 165 11.83 4.02 -9.07
C ASP A 165 11.11 5.13 -8.31
N ILE A 166 10.67 4.87 -7.06
CA ILE A 166 10.17 5.93 -6.17
C ILE A 166 11.26 6.99 -5.92
N ASN A 167 12.49 6.56 -5.62
CA ASN A 167 13.62 7.48 -5.43
C ASN A 167 13.89 8.29 -6.70
N LYS A 168 13.90 7.67 -7.88
CA LYS A 168 14.08 8.40 -9.15
C LYS A 168 12.97 9.43 -9.37
N ALA A 169 11.71 9.06 -9.06
CA ALA A 169 10.57 9.95 -9.22
C ALA A 169 10.68 11.18 -8.33
N ILE A 170 11.00 10.99 -7.04
CA ILE A 170 11.11 12.13 -6.12
C ILE A 170 12.32 12.99 -6.43
N HIS A 171 13.47 12.44 -6.81
CA HIS A 171 14.63 13.22 -7.21
C HIS A 171 14.37 14.05 -8.47
N ARG A 172 13.65 13.50 -9.45
CA ARG A 172 13.24 14.27 -10.63
C ARG A 172 12.27 15.37 -10.24
N PHE A 173 11.30 15.10 -9.37
CA PHE A 173 10.37 16.10 -8.85
C PHE A 173 11.08 17.22 -8.10
N GLU A 174 12.03 16.91 -7.23
CA GLU A 174 12.87 17.89 -6.55
C GLU A 174 13.65 18.72 -7.56
N SER A 175 14.29 18.08 -8.53
CA SER A 175 15.07 18.77 -9.57
C SER A 175 14.22 19.75 -10.40
N GLU A 176 12.98 19.41 -10.71
CA GLU A 176 12.08 20.22 -11.53
C GLU A 176 11.41 21.37 -10.75
N PHE A 177 11.12 21.16 -9.45
CA PHE A 177 10.27 22.05 -8.68
C PHE A 177 10.92 22.68 -7.45
N GLN A 178 12.09 22.21 -7.02
CA GLN A 178 12.76 22.80 -5.86
C GLN A 178 13.13 24.26 -6.11
N SER A 179 12.64 25.15 -5.26
CA SER A 179 12.97 26.58 -5.28
C SER A 179 12.80 27.18 -3.89
N GLU A 180 13.17 28.45 -3.72
CA GLU A 180 12.98 29.16 -2.45
C GLU A 180 11.51 29.13 -2.02
N GLY A 181 11.26 28.78 -0.75
CA GLY A 181 9.93 28.67 -0.18
C GLY A 181 9.21 27.35 -0.48
N ILE A 182 9.87 26.36 -1.07
CA ILE A 182 9.34 25.00 -1.24
C ILE A 182 10.14 24.03 -0.37
N THR A 183 9.42 23.24 0.42
CA THR A 183 10.00 22.13 1.20
C THR A 183 9.33 20.82 0.82
N ILE A 184 10.13 19.76 0.70
CA ILE A 184 9.68 18.40 0.39
C ILE A 184 10.22 17.50 1.50
N GLU A 185 9.33 16.89 2.29
CA GLU A 185 9.68 16.11 3.47
C GLU A 185 9.13 14.70 3.34
N ASN A 186 10.00 13.70 3.38
CA ASN A 186 9.56 12.32 3.53
C ASN A 186 9.15 12.05 4.98
N PHE A 187 7.94 11.54 5.21
CA PHE A 187 7.47 11.19 6.55
C PHE A 187 7.05 9.73 6.69
N LEU A 188 7.05 8.97 5.58
CA LEU A 188 6.87 7.53 5.58
C LEU A 188 7.66 6.90 4.45
N TRP A 189 8.40 5.86 4.78
CA TRP A 189 9.06 4.99 3.82
C TRP A 189 8.89 3.54 4.24
N GLN A 190 8.38 2.72 3.35
CA GLN A 190 8.24 1.28 3.51
C GLN A 190 8.76 0.60 2.25
N GLU A 191 9.71 -0.31 2.42
CA GLU A 191 10.23 -1.10 1.32
C GLU A 191 9.18 -2.08 0.77
N ALA A 192 9.30 -2.41 -0.50
CA ALA A 192 8.51 -3.48 -1.09
C ALA A 192 8.90 -4.84 -0.49
N THR A 193 7.93 -5.71 -0.35
CA THR A 193 8.14 -7.08 0.17
C THR A 193 7.89 -8.07 -0.94
N ASN A 194 8.94 -8.80 -1.36
CA ASN A 194 8.83 -9.83 -2.39
C ASN A 194 8.28 -11.13 -1.81
N MET A 195 7.48 -11.84 -2.60
CA MET A 195 7.05 -13.19 -2.29
C MET A 195 8.10 -14.22 -2.73
N ASP A 196 8.07 -15.39 -2.10
CA ASP A 196 9.00 -16.48 -2.39
C ASP A 196 8.74 -17.10 -3.78
N GLY A 197 9.79 -17.15 -4.62
CA GLY A 197 9.68 -17.61 -6.00
C GLY A 197 9.34 -19.08 -6.14
N GLU A 198 9.79 -19.93 -5.21
CA GLU A 198 9.48 -21.37 -5.25
C GLU A 198 8.02 -21.60 -4.88
N LEU A 199 7.49 -20.90 -3.88
CA LEU A 199 6.09 -20.99 -3.51
C LEU A 199 5.16 -20.38 -4.58
N MET A 200 5.55 -19.30 -5.24
CA MET A 200 4.83 -18.80 -6.42
C MET A 200 4.76 -19.84 -7.53
N ASN A 201 5.86 -20.55 -7.81
CA ASN A 201 5.88 -21.65 -8.77
C ASN A 201 4.98 -22.82 -8.35
N VAL A 202 4.83 -23.10 -7.04
CA VAL A 202 3.86 -24.08 -6.55
C VAL A 202 2.44 -23.66 -6.90
N PHE A 203 2.05 -22.41 -6.62
CA PHE A 203 0.74 -21.90 -7.00
C PHE A 203 0.50 -21.96 -8.51
N GLN A 204 1.50 -21.60 -9.32
CA GLN A 204 1.41 -21.71 -10.77
C GLN A 204 1.15 -23.16 -11.22
N LYS A 205 1.87 -24.14 -10.67
CA LYS A 205 1.65 -25.57 -10.99
C LYS A 205 0.25 -26.00 -10.59
N CYS A 206 -0.27 -25.55 -9.44
CA CYS A 206 -1.64 -25.86 -9.01
C CYS A 206 -2.69 -25.28 -9.96
N CYS A 207 -2.51 -24.04 -10.42
CA CYS A 207 -3.38 -23.41 -11.42
C CYS A 207 -3.37 -24.19 -12.72
N LEU A 208 -2.18 -24.55 -13.23
CA LEU A 208 -2.04 -25.34 -14.47
C LEU A 208 -2.69 -26.73 -14.33
N GLY A 209 -2.49 -27.41 -13.19
CA GLY A 209 -3.08 -28.72 -12.92
C GLY A 209 -4.62 -28.68 -12.93
N ARG A 210 -5.23 -27.60 -12.47
CA ARG A 210 -6.68 -27.36 -12.50
C ARG A 210 -7.19 -26.71 -13.80
N LYS A 211 -6.31 -26.38 -14.74
CA LYS A 211 -6.64 -25.61 -15.96
C LYS A 211 -7.32 -24.28 -15.64
N THR A 212 -6.87 -23.64 -14.56
CA THR A 212 -7.36 -22.34 -14.08
C THR A 212 -6.43 -21.24 -14.63
N ASN A 213 -7.00 -20.24 -15.30
CA ASN A 213 -6.24 -19.08 -15.74
C ASN A 213 -5.71 -18.30 -14.54
N PHE A 214 -4.54 -17.70 -14.70
CA PHE A 214 -3.92 -16.86 -13.68
C PHE A 214 -3.05 -15.79 -14.32
N CYS A 215 -2.75 -14.76 -13.56
CA CYS A 215 -1.69 -13.80 -13.88
C CYS A 215 -0.75 -13.60 -12.68
N HIS A 216 0.43 -13.08 -12.94
CA HIS A 216 1.30 -12.55 -11.91
C HIS A 216 1.01 -11.07 -11.72
N MET A 217 0.92 -10.61 -10.48
CA MET A 217 0.61 -9.23 -10.18
C MET A 217 1.17 -8.81 -8.81
N PRO A 218 1.50 -7.53 -8.61
CA PRO A 218 1.80 -7.02 -7.28
C PRO A 218 0.53 -6.82 -6.46
N SER A 219 0.66 -6.78 -5.13
CA SER A 219 -0.36 -6.22 -4.26
C SER A 219 -0.12 -4.72 -4.05
N GLY A 220 -1.13 -3.91 -4.34
CA GLY A 220 -1.15 -2.49 -4.01
C GLY A 220 -1.53 -2.20 -2.55
N ALA A 221 -2.07 -3.19 -1.83
CA ALA A 221 -2.50 -3.11 -0.44
C ALA A 221 -1.51 -3.81 0.50
N GLY A 222 -1.53 -3.44 1.78
CA GLY A 222 -0.78 -4.14 2.82
C GLY A 222 -1.54 -5.37 3.28
N HIS A 223 -0.82 -6.45 3.62
CA HIS A 223 -1.36 -7.72 4.13
C HIS A 223 -0.46 -8.29 5.21
N ASP A 224 -0.93 -9.28 5.96
CA ASP A 224 -0.12 -10.04 6.91
C ASP A 224 1.11 -10.66 6.25
N GLY A 225 1.03 -10.95 4.96
CA GLY A 225 2.13 -11.39 4.11
C GLY A 225 3.40 -10.53 4.19
N ILE A 226 3.28 -9.21 4.47
CA ILE A 226 4.44 -8.31 4.68
C ILE A 226 5.30 -8.81 5.84
N ASN A 227 4.66 -9.07 6.98
CA ASN A 227 5.35 -9.50 8.19
C ASN A 227 5.79 -10.96 8.09
N MET A 228 4.95 -11.80 7.49
CA MET A 228 5.23 -13.22 7.34
C MET A 228 6.40 -13.48 6.38
N ALA A 229 6.56 -12.69 5.31
CA ALA A 229 7.67 -12.82 4.38
C ALA A 229 9.05 -12.49 5.01
N LEU A 230 9.07 -11.71 6.10
CA LEU A 230 10.27 -11.47 6.89
C LEU A 230 10.56 -12.59 7.90
N PHE A 231 9.59 -13.48 8.11
CA PHE A 231 9.63 -14.51 9.13
C PHE A 231 9.85 -15.91 8.54
N THR A 232 9.24 -16.25 7.41
CA THR A 232 9.34 -17.55 6.74
C THR A 232 9.07 -17.37 5.23
N PRO A 233 9.52 -18.28 4.34
CA PRO A 233 9.14 -18.22 2.93
C PRO A 233 7.62 -18.06 2.78
N SER A 234 7.18 -17.06 2.05
CA SER A 234 5.77 -16.67 2.00
C SER A 234 5.28 -16.44 0.58
N ALA A 235 4.05 -16.81 0.30
CA ALA A 235 3.39 -16.51 -0.97
C ALA A 235 1.89 -16.28 -0.78
N MET A 236 1.32 -15.51 -1.69
CA MET A 236 -0.08 -15.12 -1.67
C MET A 236 -0.72 -15.34 -3.04
N ILE A 237 -2.01 -15.62 -3.03
CA ILE A 237 -2.85 -15.57 -4.23
C ILE A 237 -4.06 -14.69 -3.99
N PHE A 238 -4.50 -14.02 -5.05
CA PHE A 238 -5.71 -13.20 -5.07
C PHE A 238 -6.84 -13.88 -5.82
N ILE A 239 -8.06 -13.59 -5.38
CA ILE A 239 -9.29 -13.80 -6.11
C ILE A 239 -9.95 -12.45 -6.45
N PRO A 240 -10.83 -12.38 -7.47
CA PRO A 240 -11.47 -11.14 -7.86
C PRO A 240 -12.33 -10.51 -6.76
N SER A 241 -12.26 -9.18 -6.66
CA SER A 241 -13.21 -8.35 -5.89
C SER A 241 -14.29 -7.82 -6.83
N MET A 242 -15.56 -7.99 -6.50
CA MET A 242 -16.68 -7.53 -7.32
C MET A 242 -16.68 -5.98 -7.41
N GLY A 243 -16.64 -5.47 -8.64
CA GLY A 243 -16.53 -4.04 -8.90
C GLY A 243 -15.25 -3.38 -8.41
N GLY A 244 -14.24 -4.15 -7.99
CA GLY A 244 -13.02 -3.63 -7.40
C GLY A 244 -13.23 -2.88 -6.07
N ILE A 245 -14.37 -3.12 -5.41
CA ILE A 245 -14.77 -2.42 -4.19
C ILE A 245 -14.02 -3.02 -3.01
N SER A 246 -13.38 -2.14 -2.19
CA SER A 246 -12.76 -2.51 -0.93
C SER A 246 -12.98 -1.44 0.14
N HIS A 247 -12.86 -1.80 1.43
CA HIS A 247 -13.13 -0.96 2.60
C HIS A 247 -14.55 -0.34 2.58
N ASN A 248 -15.51 -1.09 2.10
CA ASN A 248 -16.90 -0.65 1.92
C ASN A 248 -17.86 -1.78 2.28
N ILE A 249 -19.08 -1.46 2.74
CA ILE A 249 -20.13 -2.44 3.07
C ILE A 249 -20.59 -3.30 1.86
N ARG A 250 -20.19 -2.92 0.65
CA ARG A 250 -20.47 -3.66 -0.60
C ARG A 250 -19.26 -4.50 -1.06
N GLU A 251 -18.23 -4.60 -0.24
CA GLU A 251 -17.08 -5.46 -0.54
C GLU A 251 -17.54 -6.92 -0.59
N GLU A 252 -17.34 -7.56 -1.74
CA GLU A 252 -17.82 -8.92 -1.98
C GLU A 252 -16.94 -9.62 -3.02
N SER A 253 -16.79 -10.94 -2.89
CA SER A 253 -16.25 -11.84 -3.92
C SER A 253 -17.26 -12.93 -4.23
N ARG A 254 -17.29 -13.38 -5.48
CA ARG A 254 -18.22 -14.45 -5.89
C ARG A 254 -17.89 -15.76 -5.19
N PRO A 255 -18.89 -16.54 -4.72
CA PRO A 255 -18.66 -17.84 -4.07
C PRO A 255 -17.80 -18.79 -4.91
N GLU A 256 -17.98 -18.79 -6.24
CA GLU A 256 -17.18 -19.61 -7.15
C GLU A 256 -15.71 -19.21 -7.20
N ASP A 257 -15.35 -17.94 -7.01
CA ASP A 257 -13.98 -17.49 -6.97
C ASP A 257 -13.34 -17.83 -5.63
N ILE A 258 -14.09 -17.72 -4.53
CA ILE A 258 -13.66 -18.20 -3.19
C ILE A 258 -13.36 -19.71 -3.25
N ILE A 259 -14.24 -20.51 -3.87
CA ILE A 259 -14.04 -21.97 -4.02
C ILE A 259 -12.79 -22.25 -4.87
N LYS A 260 -12.58 -21.52 -5.98
CA LYS A 260 -11.40 -21.70 -6.83
C LYS A 260 -10.12 -21.38 -6.06
N GLY A 261 -10.05 -20.22 -5.42
CA GLY A 261 -8.89 -19.82 -4.62
C GLY A 261 -8.57 -20.80 -3.50
N SER A 262 -9.59 -21.22 -2.76
CA SER A 262 -9.46 -22.22 -1.67
C SER A 262 -8.95 -23.56 -2.18
N ASN A 263 -9.40 -24.01 -3.35
CA ASN A 263 -8.93 -25.26 -3.95
C ASN A 263 -7.46 -25.15 -4.42
N ILE A 264 -7.05 -24.02 -4.98
CA ILE A 264 -5.64 -23.79 -5.36
C ILE A 264 -4.76 -23.75 -4.11
N LEU A 265 -5.20 -23.09 -3.05
CA LEU A 265 -4.49 -23.05 -1.77
C LEU A 265 -4.34 -24.44 -1.17
N LEU A 266 -5.40 -25.26 -1.17
CA LEU A 266 -5.38 -26.63 -0.67
C LEU A 266 -4.40 -27.52 -1.47
N ASP A 267 -4.41 -27.41 -2.80
CA ASP A 267 -3.48 -28.17 -3.65
C ASP A 267 -2.02 -27.76 -3.37
N ALA A 268 -1.77 -26.45 -3.17
CA ALA A 268 -0.44 -25.94 -2.83
C ALA A 268 0.04 -26.52 -1.49
N ILE A 269 -0.81 -26.51 -0.44
CA ILE A 269 -0.51 -27.13 0.86
C ILE A 269 -0.16 -28.60 0.68
N GLN A 270 -0.97 -29.38 -0.05
CA GLN A 270 -0.74 -30.81 -0.28
C GLN A 270 0.54 -31.07 -1.10
N MET A 271 0.86 -30.18 -2.05
CA MET A 271 2.08 -30.32 -2.86
C MET A 271 3.33 -30.05 -2.03
N ILE A 272 3.27 -29.06 -1.13
CA ILE A 272 4.38 -28.72 -0.22
C ILE A 272 4.59 -29.82 0.83
N ASP A 273 3.49 -30.38 1.38
CA ASP A 273 3.54 -31.40 2.43
C ASP A 273 4.16 -32.73 1.94
N ARG A 274 4.11 -32.99 0.64
CA ARG A 274 4.70 -34.20 0.02
C ARG A 274 6.19 -34.09 -0.31
N GLN A 275 6.77 -32.90 -0.20
CA GLN A 275 8.20 -32.65 -0.43
C GLN A 275 9.01 -32.81 0.87
#